data_beb078e397329c0e11fce7c96c29b213
#
_entry.id   beb078e397329c0e11fce7c96c29b213
#
_cell.length_a   1.000
_cell.length_b   1.000
_cell.length_c   1.000
_cell.angle_alpha   90.00
_cell.angle_beta   90.00
_cell.angle_gamma   90.00
#
_symmetry.space_group_name_H-M   'P 1'
#
loop_
_entity.id
_entity.type
_entity.pdbx_description
1 polymer ?
#
loop_
_entity_poly.entity_id
_entity_poly.type
_entity_poly.pdbx_seq_one_letter_code
_entity_poly.pdbx_strand_id
1 'polypeptide(L)'
;MSRTVSFQPLLFGGDINVYSVARAFHEAYGVKSVAFGKFHTFPCAFSSIIDYRTCPDNEDPAVFLSNVEKVALEFSHKTVIVLGCGDSYVQLCAHLKDQFPRNVVAPYIDGALLDRLINKEHFYELCDQHGIDHPATFIYDGSMGHDFTLPFGPPYVAKPADSVAYWEHEFEGVKKVFICQTWEELLHALDLVYASGYPDHMVIQEFIPGDDTYMRVMTNYSDRSGQVKLMCLGHVLLEEHSPHGIGNHAVILNEPCGPFAEKIRAFLEDIGYVGFSNFDIKYDQRDGKYKFFEINCRQGRSNYYVTGSGHNIAKLVVEDRVEHKDLPFIITQDKSLWR
;
A
#
# COMPACT_ATOMS: atom_id res chain seq x y z
N MET A 1 -24.32 -13.40 -28.19
CA MET A 1 -24.52 -12.11 -27.50
C MET A 1 -23.56 -12.08 -26.31
N SER A 2 -22.50 -11.30 -26.37
CA SER A 2 -21.61 -11.05 -25.22
C SER A 2 -22.45 -10.48 -24.10
N ARG A 3 -22.55 -11.16 -22.94
CA ARG A 3 -23.12 -10.57 -21.73
C ARG A 3 -22.27 -9.33 -21.43
N THR A 4 -22.83 -8.15 -21.60
CA THR A 4 -22.20 -6.91 -21.12
C THR A 4 -22.10 -7.04 -19.61
N VAL A 5 -20.92 -7.30 -19.11
CA VAL A 5 -20.69 -7.43 -17.67
C VAL A 5 -20.98 -6.06 -17.05
N SER A 6 -21.92 -6.04 -16.14
CA SER A 6 -22.39 -4.80 -15.52
C SER A 6 -21.80 -4.68 -14.13
N PHE A 7 -20.95 -3.67 -13.92
CA PHE A 7 -20.31 -3.42 -12.64
C PHE A 7 -20.30 -1.92 -12.30
N GLN A 8 -20.06 -1.58 -11.05
CA GLN A 8 -19.91 -0.23 -10.54
C GLN A 8 -18.68 -0.15 -9.62
N PRO A 9 -17.66 0.65 -9.95
CA PRO A 9 -16.56 0.91 -9.00
C PRO A 9 -17.04 1.79 -7.84
N LEU A 10 -16.68 1.38 -6.63
CA LEU A 10 -16.85 2.12 -5.39
C LEU A 10 -15.48 2.29 -4.73
N LEU A 11 -15.01 3.51 -4.63
CA LEU A 11 -13.69 3.86 -4.17
C LEU A 11 -13.75 4.61 -2.85
N PHE A 12 -12.80 4.34 -1.96
CA PHE A 12 -12.72 5.03 -0.67
C PHE A 12 -11.39 5.76 -0.54
N GLY A 13 -11.47 7.07 -0.29
CA GLY A 13 -10.36 8.02 -0.21
C GLY A 13 -10.69 9.31 -0.93
N GLY A 14 -9.71 10.21 -1.09
CA GLY A 14 -9.96 11.52 -1.70
C GLY A 14 -8.75 12.13 -2.42
N ASP A 15 -7.67 11.41 -2.56
CA ASP A 15 -6.42 11.90 -3.14
C ASP A 15 -6.21 11.45 -4.60
N ILE A 16 -4.99 11.61 -5.08
CA ILE A 16 -4.58 11.21 -6.42
C ILE A 16 -4.71 9.69 -6.66
N ASN A 17 -4.66 8.86 -5.61
CA ASN A 17 -4.87 7.41 -5.71
C ASN A 17 -6.30 7.13 -6.22
N VAL A 18 -7.31 7.74 -5.59
CA VAL A 18 -8.72 7.60 -6.02
C VAL A 18 -8.90 8.06 -7.47
N TYR A 19 -8.35 9.23 -7.80
CA TYR A 19 -8.44 9.75 -9.17
C TYR A 19 -7.79 8.79 -10.18
N SER A 20 -6.62 8.25 -9.86
CA SER A 20 -5.88 7.32 -10.73
C SER A 20 -6.65 6.03 -10.97
N VAL A 21 -7.25 5.46 -9.92
CA VAL A 21 -8.10 4.25 -10.03
C VAL A 21 -9.36 4.55 -10.84
N ALA A 22 -10.06 5.64 -10.55
CA ALA A 22 -11.25 6.06 -11.30
C ALA A 22 -10.95 6.30 -12.78
N ARG A 23 -9.78 6.90 -13.07
CA ARG A 23 -9.30 7.12 -14.43
C ARG A 23 -9.03 5.79 -15.15
N ALA A 24 -8.42 4.82 -14.49
CA ALA A 24 -8.20 3.49 -15.06
C ALA A 24 -9.51 2.79 -15.44
N PHE A 25 -10.54 2.88 -14.57
CA PHE A 25 -11.89 2.36 -14.88
C PHE A 25 -12.54 3.11 -16.03
N HIS A 26 -12.44 4.44 -16.06
CA HIS A 26 -13.03 5.25 -17.12
C HIS A 26 -12.37 4.97 -18.48
N GLU A 27 -11.04 4.91 -18.54
CA GLU A 27 -10.30 4.64 -19.77
C GLU A 27 -10.59 3.22 -20.32
N ALA A 28 -10.73 2.22 -19.44
CA ALA A 28 -10.96 0.85 -19.88
C ALA A 28 -12.42 0.57 -20.26
N TYR A 29 -13.38 1.21 -19.59
CA TYR A 29 -14.79 0.81 -19.65
C TYR A 29 -15.78 1.97 -19.84
N GLY A 30 -15.32 3.22 -19.84
CA GLY A 30 -16.19 4.40 -19.96
C GLY A 30 -17.11 4.64 -18.74
N VAL A 31 -16.85 3.95 -17.62
CA VAL A 31 -17.69 4.02 -16.41
C VAL A 31 -17.29 5.20 -15.53
N LYS A 32 -18.27 5.75 -14.83
CA LYS A 32 -18.07 6.73 -13.77
C LYS A 32 -18.00 6.01 -12.43
N SER A 33 -16.96 6.26 -11.64
CA SER A 33 -16.79 5.67 -10.31
C SER A 33 -17.57 6.45 -9.26
N VAL A 34 -18.18 5.77 -8.28
CA VAL A 34 -18.61 6.39 -7.02
C VAL A 34 -17.40 6.44 -6.10
N ALA A 35 -17.17 7.55 -5.40
CA ALA A 35 -16.09 7.63 -4.43
C ALA A 35 -16.52 8.36 -3.16
N PHE A 36 -16.09 7.86 -2.00
CA PHE A 36 -16.28 8.50 -0.71
C PHE A 36 -14.96 9.01 -0.15
N GLY A 37 -14.92 10.26 0.27
CA GLY A 37 -13.81 10.85 0.99
C GLY A 37 -14.29 11.66 2.19
N LYS A 38 -13.40 11.96 3.13
CA LYS A 38 -13.73 12.74 4.33
C LYS A 38 -14.10 14.19 4.01
N PHE A 39 -13.42 14.77 3.03
CA PHE A 39 -13.52 16.19 2.69
C PHE A 39 -13.58 16.36 1.18
N HIS A 40 -14.02 17.56 0.74
CA HIS A 40 -13.84 17.96 -0.66
C HIS A 40 -12.36 18.08 -1.00
N THR A 41 -11.89 17.27 -1.91
CA THR A 41 -10.50 17.27 -2.37
C THR A 41 -10.43 17.65 -3.84
N PHE A 42 -9.43 18.43 -4.20
CA PHE A 42 -9.30 18.97 -5.56
C PHE A 42 -9.25 17.88 -6.65
N PRO A 43 -8.53 16.75 -6.48
CA PRO A 43 -8.45 15.73 -7.54
C PRO A 43 -9.78 15.03 -7.84
N CYS A 44 -10.66 14.92 -6.85
CA CYS A 44 -11.87 14.10 -6.95
C CYS A 44 -13.16 14.90 -7.09
N ALA A 45 -13.33 15.98 -6.31
CA ALA A 45 -14.60 16.68 -6.15
C ALA A 45 -15.13 17.34 -7.43
N PHE A 46 -14.24 17.72 -8.35
CA PHE A 46 -14.61 18.39 -9.61
C PHE A 46 -14.36 17.51 -10.85
N SER A 47 -14.10 16.23 -10.65
CA SER A 47 -13.83 15.29 -11.73
C SER A 47 -15.13 14.84 -12.40
N SER A 48 -15.20 14.91 -13.74
CA SER A 48 -16.35 14.42 -14.51
C SER A 48 -16.49 12.89 -14.50
N ILE A 49 -15.41 12.17 -14.15
CA ILE A 49 -15.36 10.70 -14.12
C ILE A 49 -15.63 10.10 -12.73
N ILE A 50 -15.86 10.96 -11.71
CA ILE A 50 -16.11 10.54 -10.34
C ILE A 50 -17.43 11.15 -9.84
N ASP A 51 -18.32 10.33 -9.29
CA ASP A 51 -19.40 10.76 -8.42
C ASP A 51 -18.86 10.81 -6.98
N TYR A 52 -18.36 11.99 -6.58
CA TYR A 52 -17.65 12.17 -5.33
C TYR A 52 -18.60 12.58 -4.21
N ARG A 53 -18.64 11.78 -3.18
CA ARG A 53 -19.49 11.93 -1.99
C ARG A 53 -18.62 12.17 -0.75
N THR A 54 -18.94 13.19 0.04
CA THR A 54 -18.21 13.47 1.27
C THR A 54 -18.89 12.86 2.48
N CYS A 55 -18.09 12.21 3.33
CA CYS A 55 -18.53 11.63 4.59
C CYS A 55 -17.38 11.75 5.60
N PRO A 56 -17.42 12.73 6.54
CA PRO A 56 -16.33 12.95 7.50
C PRO A 56 -16.00 11.72 8.34
N ASP A 57 -17.00 10.97 8.75
CA ASP A 57 -16.87 9.78 9.60
C ASP A 57 -16.67 8.49 8.81
N ASN A 58 -16.21 8.58 7.57
CA ASN A 58 -16.13 7.44 6.64
C ASN A 58 -15.08 6.39 7.02
N GLU A 59 -14.28 6.63 8.04
CA GLU A 59 -13.35 5.66 8.65
C GLU A 59 -13.94 4.95 9.88
N ASP A 60 -15.14 5.34 10.34
CA ASP A 60 -15.88 4.56 11.31
C ASP A 60 -16.40 3.27 10.63
N PRO A 61 -16.19 2.07 11.21
CA PRO A 61 -16.57 0.80 10.59
C PRO A 61 -18.05 0.69 10.24
N ALA A 62 -18.95 1.21 11.09
CA ALA A 62 -20.39 1.13 10.86
C ALA A 62 -20.83 2.10 9.76
N VAL A 63 -20.24 3.30 9.72
CA VAL A 63 -20.50 4.30 8.67
C VAL A 63 -19.97 3.81 7.32
N PHE A 64 -18.76 3.24 7.31
CA PHE A 64 -18.17 2.65 6.11
C PHE A 64 -19.06 1.54 5.55
N LEU A 65 -19.46 0.57 6.38
CA LEU A 65 -20.34 -0.53 5.98
C LEU A 65 -21.67 0.00 5.45
N SER A 66 -22.31 0.96 6.13
CA SER A 66 -23.54 1.60 5.69
C SER A 66 -23.40 2.28 4.32
N ASN A 67 -22.24 2.90 4.02
CA ASN A 67 -21.99 3.51 2.71
C ASN A 67 -21.81 2.45 1.62
N VAL A 68 -21.15 1.32 1.91
CA VAL A 68 -21.08 0.17 1.00
C VAL A 68 -22.46 -0.38 0.70
N GLU A 69 -23.30 -0.58 1.73
CA GLU A 69 -24.68 -1.10 1.59
C GLU A 69 -25.56 -0.17 0.74
N LYS A 70 -25.49 1.16 0.97
CA LYS A 70 -26.24 2.16 0.19
C LYS A 70 -25.90 2.08 -1.28
N VAL A 71 -24.61 2.02 -1.64
CA VAL A 71 -24.18 1.92 -3.03
C VAL A 71 -24.52 0.56 -3.63
N ALA A 72 -24.38 -0.51 -2.86
CA ALA A 72 -24.80 -1.86 -3.29
C ALA A 72 -26.30 -1.90 -3.63
N LEU A 73 -27.14 -1.23 -2.84
CA LEU A 73 -28.59 -1.12 -3.11
C LEU A 73 -28.88 -0.22 -4.33
N GLU A 74 -28.22 0.94 -4.43
CA GLU A 74 -28.33 1.88 -5.56
C GLU A 74 -28.03 1.18 -6.89
N PHE A 75 -27.01 0.31 -6.89
CA PHE A 75 -26.57 -0.47 -8.05
C PHE A 75 -26.89 -1.97 -7.92
N SER A 76 -28.06 -2.33 -7.36
CA SER A 76 -28.45 -3.70 -7.07
C SER A 76 -28.44 -4.67 -8.27
N HIS A 77 -28.51 -4.12 -9.49
CA HIS A 77 -28.42 -4.89 -10.74
C HIS A 77 -26.97 -5.06 -11.28
N LYS A 78 -25.96 -4.55 -10.54
CA LYS A 78 -24.56 -4.60 -10.92
C LYS A 78 -23.73 -5.28 -9.84
N THR A 79 -22.54 -5.75 -10.21
CA THR A 79 -21.49 -6.08 -9.24
C THR A 79 -20.80 -4.79 -8.80
N VAL A 80 -20.80 -4.48 -7.52
CA VAL A 80 -20.08 -3.33 -6.96
C VAL A 80 -18.68 -3.77 -6.58
N ILE A 81 -17.66 -3.09 -7.13
CA ILE A 81 -16.24 -3.37 -6.86
C ILE A 81 -15.74 -2.34 -5.86
N VAL A 82 -15.42 -2.78 -4.64
CA VAL A 82 -14.90 -1.90 -3.58
C VAL A 82 -13.39 -1.87 -3.59
N LEU A 83 -12.80 -0.67 -3.69
CA LEU A 83 -11.36 -0.46 -3.56
C LEU A 83 -11.05 0.67 -2.58
N GLY A 84 -10.27 0.35 -1.54
CA GLY A 84 -9.67 1.33 -0.63
C GLY A 84 -8.43 1.97 -1.26
N CYS A 85 -8.38 3.29 -1.24
CA CYS A 85 -7.26 4.07 -1.76
C CYS A 85 -6.45 4.74 -0.64
N GLY A 86 -6.52 4.20 0.57
CA GLY A 86 -5.75 4.58 1.75
C GLY A 86 -5.72 3.40 2.71
N ASP A 87 -4.72 3.34 3.59
CA ASP A 87 -4.47 2.18 4.44
C ASP A 87 -5.61 1.92 5.42
N SER A 88 -6.22 2.96 6.01
CA SER A 88 -7.41 2.84 6.86
C SER A 88 -8.58 2.18 6.13
N TYR A 89 -8.84 2.56 4.88
CA TYR A 89 -9.92 1.96 4.09
C TYR A 89 -9.63 0.52 3.66
N VAL A 90 -8.36 0.19 3.45
CA VAL A 90 -7.93 -1.19 3.16
C VAL A 90 -8.15 -2.09 4.37
N GLN A 91 -7.84 -1.61 5.58
CA GLN A 91 -8.12 -2.30 6.83
C GLN A 91 -9.63 -2.56 6.97
N LEU A 92 -10.46 -1.54 6.77
CA LEU A 92 -11.92 -1.69 6.79
C LEU A 92 -12.41 -2.71 5.75
N CYS A 93 -11.89 -2.67 4.53
CA CYS A 93 -12.23 -3.66 3.50
C CYS A 93 -11.85 -5.08 3.93
N ALA A 94 -10.64 -5.30 4.43
CA ALA A 94 -10.16 -6.62 4.80
C ALA A 94 -10.93 -7.23 5.99
N HIS A 95 -11.24 -6.41 7.00
CA HIS A 95 -11.96 -6.86 8.19
C HIS A 95 -13.48 -6.98 8.01
N LEU A 96 -14.08 -6.19 7.09
CA LEU A 96 -15.54 -6.13 6.95
C LEU A 96 -16.07 -6.82 5.67
N LYS A 97 -15.22 -7.27 4.76
CA LYS A 97 -15.64 -7.82 3.44
C LYS A 97 -16.67 -8.95 3.54
N ASP A 98 -16.60 -9.76 4.60
CA ASP A 98 -17.53 -10.88 4.80
C ASP A 98 -18.95 -10.42 5.22
N GLN A 99 -19.08 -9.15 5.62
CA GLN A 99 -20.36 -8.52 5.94
C GLN A 99 -20.96 -7.77 4.73
N PHE A 100 -20.24 -7.67 3.62
CA PHE A 100 -20.71 -6.94 2.45
C PHE A 100 -21.90 -7.63 1.77
N PRO A 101 -22.80 -6.87 1.15
CA PRO A 101 -23.89 -7.40 0.35
C PRO A 101 -23.39 -8.34 -0.77
N ARG A 102 -24.21 -9.31 -1.16
CA ARG A 102 -23.85 -10.37 -2.13
C ARG A 102 -23.40 -9.85 -3.51
N ASN A 103 -23.83 -8.67 -3.89
CA ASN A 103 -23.42 -8.03 -5.15
C ASN A 103 -22.16 -7.19 -5.00
N VAL A 104 -21.45 -7.24 -3.86
CA VAL A 104 -20.20 -6.51 -3.61
C VAL A 104 -19.03 -7.47 -3.67
N VAL A 105 -17.96 -7.06 -4.36
CA VAL A 105 -16.67 -7.74 -4.38
C VAL A 105 -15.58 -6.80 -3.91
N ALA A 106 -14.71 -7.30 -3.02
CA ALA A 106 -13.57 -6.57 -2.48
C ALA A 106 -12.33 -7.48 -2.58
N PRO A 107 -11.37 -7.17 -3.48
CA PRO A 107 -10.22 -8.02 -3.74
C PRO A 107 -9.11 -7.82 -2.68
N TYR A 108 -9.39 -8.25 -1.46
CA TYR A 108 -8.47 -8.13 -0.32
C TYR A 108 -8.25 -9.46 0.38
N ILE A 109 -7.05 -9.63 0.93
CA ILE A 109 -6.71 -10.67 1.91
C ILE A 109 -7.63 -10.57 3.14
N ASP A 110 -7.62 -11.58 4.00
CA ASP A 110 -8.34 -11.49 5.28
C ASP A 110 -7.65 -10.51 6.25
N GLY A 111 -8.41 -10.08 7.27
CA GLY A 111 -7.92 -9.10 8.24
C GLY A 111 -6.70 -9.58 9.01
N ALA A 112 -6.65 -10.87 9.39
CA ALA A 112 -5.54 -11.41 10.17
C ALA A 112 -4.20 -11.41 9.38
N LEU A 113 -4.26 -11.77 8.09
CA LEU A 113 -3.07 -11.66 7.22
C LEU A 113 -2.70 -10.21 6.98
N LEU A 114 -3.69 -9.30 6.80
CA LEU A 114 -3.43 -7.89 6.67
C LEU A 114 -2.67 -7.33 7.87
N ASP A 115 -3.20 -7.56 9.09
CA ASP A 115 -2.61 -7.06 10.34
C ASP A 115 -1.17 -7.54 10.52
N ARG A 116 -0.90 -8.79 10.13
CA ARG A 116 0.44 -9.36 10.13
C ARG A 116 1.38 -8.67 9.15
N LEU A 117 0.90 -8.33 7.94
CA LEU A 117 1.73 -7.72 6.89
C LEU A 117 2.00 -6.24 7.11
N ILE A 118 1.05 -5.49 7.71
CA ILE A 118 1.25 -4.06 7.99
C ILE A 118 2.10 -3.81 9.23
N ASN A 119 2.18 -4.78 10.15
CA ASN A 119 3.11 -4.72 11.27
C ASN A 119 4.53 -5.01 10.76
N LYS A 120 5.44 -4.05 10.97
CA LYS A 120 6.79 -4.10 10.38
C LYS A 120 7.64 -5.24 10.94
N GLU A 121 7.48 -5.57 12.21
CA GLU A 121 8.19 -6.70 12.84
C GLU A 121 7.81 -8.01 12.15
N HIS A 122 6.52 -8.30 12.06
CA HIS A 122 6.01 -9.51 11.42
C HIS A 122 6.33 -9.56 9.92
N PHE A 123 6.33 -8.40 9.25
CA PHE A 123 6.73 -8.33 7.84
C PHE A 123 8.19 -8.73 7.64
N TYR A 124 9.10 -8.26 8.51
CA TYR A 124 10.52 -8.63 8.41
C TYR A 124 10.77 -10.09 8.78
N GLU A 125 10.04 -10.66 9.76
CA GLU A 125 10.06 -12.10 10.02
C GLU A 125 9.69 -12.93 8.79
N LEU A 126 8.65 -12.50 8.06
CA LEU A 126 8.25 -13.12 6.80
C LEU A 126 9.31 -12.94 5.70
N CYS A 127 9.95 -11.79 5.62
CA CYS A 127 11.06 -11.55 4.70
C CYS A 127 12.21 -12.53 4.94
N ASP A 128 12.60 -12.74 6.21
CA ASP A 128 13.64 -13.69 6.59
C ASP A 128 13.29 -15.13 6.19
N GLN A 129 12.04 -15.55 6.47
CA GLN A 129 11.55 -16.89 6.13
C GLN A 129 11.59 -17.18 4.62
N HIS A 130 11.41 -16.15 3.79
CA HIS A 130 11.37 -16.26 2.32
C HIS A 130 12.67 -15.78 1.64
N GLY A 131 13.69 -15.42 2.42
CA GLY A 131 14.97 -14.94 1.90
C GLY A 131 14.86 -13.62 1.11
N ILE A 132 13.90 -12.76 1.48
CA ILE A 132 13.73 -11.42 0.93
C ILE A 132 14.68 -10.48 1.65
N ASP A 133 15.56 -9.82 0.90
CA ASP A 133 16.51 -8.89 1.48
C ASP A 133 15.79 -7.63 2.01
N HIS A 134 16.04 -7.29 3.26
CA HIS A 134 15.54 -6.07 3.93
C HIS A 134 16.69 -5.38 4.69
N PRO A 135 16.53 -4.12 5.14
CA PRO A 135 17.54 -3.49 5.99
C PRO A 135 17.82 -4.33 7.23
N ALA A 136 19.07 -4.40 7.69
CA ALA A 136 19.38 -5.03 8.97
C ALA A 136 18.51 -4.36 10.05
N THR A 137 17.79 -5.17 10.81
CA THR A 137 16.71 -4.74 11.68
C THR A 137 16.91 -5.25 13.09
N PHE A 138 16.63 -4.39 14.06
CA PHE A 138 16.57 -4.72 15.48
C PHE A 138 15.22 -4.26 16.04
N ILE A 139 14.53 -5.14 16.73
CA ILE A 139 13.27 -4.83 17.40
C ILE A 139 13.57 -4.38 18.81
N TYR A 140 13.23 -3.15 19.13
CA TYR A 140 13.44 -2.53 20.42
C TYR A 140 12.14 -2.52 21.21
N ASP A 141 12.20 -3.08 22.43
CA ASP A 141 11.15 -3.01 23.46
C ASP A 141 11.56 -1.97 24.50
N GLY A 142 10.65 -1.08 24.89
CA GLY A 142 10.93 -0.04 25.88
C GLY A 142 11.44 -0.58 27.24
N SER A 143 11.16 -1.84 27.58
CA SER A 143 11.71 -2.48 28.79
C SER A 143 13.22 -2.73 28.73
N MET A 144 13.85 -2.69 27.54
CA MET A 144 15.29 -2.83 27.36
C MET A 144 16.07 -1.62 27.89
N GLY A 145 15.43 -0.46 28.02
CA GLY A 145 16.09 0.78 28.39
C GLY A 145 17.26 1.08 27.46
N HIS A 146 18.42 1.47 28.02
CA HIS A 146 19.62 1.77 27.24
C HIS A 146 20.61 0.59 27.16
N ASP A 147 20.25 -0.61 27.68
CA ASP A 147 21.12 -1.78 27.72
C ASP A 147 20.86 -2.70 26.52
N PHE A 148 21.24 -2.24 25.32
CA PHE A 148 21.20 -3.04 24.10
C PHE A 148 22.31 -2.65 23.14
N THR A 149 22.57 -3.52 22.15
CA THR A 149 23.56 -3.30 21.09
C THR A 149 22.95 -3.59 19.73
N LEU A 150 23.39 -2.85 18.71
CA LEU A 150 22.94 -3.02 17.34
C LEU A 150 24.01 -3.71 16.48
N PRO A 151 23.63 -4.57 15.53
CA PRO A 151 24.58 -5.24 14.62
C PRO A 151 25.07 -4.31 13.48
N PHE A 152 24.69 -3.03 13.49
CA PHE A 152 25.05 -2.03 12.50
C PHE A 152 25.37 -0.69 13.17
N GLY A 153 26.10 0.17 12.45
CA GLY A 153 26.48 1.51 12.91
C GLY A 153 25.57 2.61 12.38
N PRO A 154 25.83 3.87 12.83
CA PRO A 154 25.07 5.03 12.38
C PRO A 154 25.29 5.33 10.87
N PRO A 155 24.36 6.06 10.22
CA PRO A 155 23.12 6.56 10.80
C PRO A 155 22.11 5.45 11.10
N TYR A 156 21.29 5.64 12.14
CA TYR A 156 20.22 4.70 12.49
C TYR A 156 18.88 5.24 12.01
N VAL A 157 17.99 4.33 11.61
CA VAL A 157 16.59 4.64 11.30
C VAL A 157 15.72 4.02 12.36
N ALA A 158 14.95 4.85 13.09
CA ALA A 158 13.98 4.33 14.06
C ALA A 158 12.56 4.71 13.65
N LYS A 159 11.65 3.74 13.67
CA LYS A 159 10.24 3.90 13.30
C LYS A 159 9.35 2.99 14.15
N PRO A 160 8.08 3.35 14.40
CA PRO A 160 7.17 2.49 15.15
C PRO A 160 6.86 1.20 14.38
N ALA A 161 6.71 0.08 15.09
CA ALA A 161 6.23 -1.17 14.52
C ALA A 161 4.77 -1.03 14.08
N ASP A 162 3.92 -0.50 14.96
CA ASP A 162 2.53 -0.13 14.68
C ASP A 162 2.41 1.39 14.48
N SER A 163 2.17 1.79 13.24
CA SER A 163 2.01 3.21 12.90
C SER A 163 0.67 3.79 13.36
N VAL A 164 -0.38 2.97 13.51
CA VAL A 164 -1.70 3.45 13.94
C VAL A 164 -1.65 3.80 15.43
N ALA A 165 -1.23 2.85 16.26
CA ALA A 165 -1.05 3.08 17.69
C ALA A 165 -0.09 4.26 17.98
N TYR A 166 0.94 4.43 17.14
CA TYR A 166 1.91 5.51 17.30
C TYR A 166 1.28 6.91 17.16
N TRP A 167 0.41 7.11 16.18
CA TRP A 167 -0.25 8.41 15.96
C TRP A 167 -1.35 8.72 17.00
N GLU A 168 -1.73 7.76 17.81
CA GLU A 168 -2.60 8.00 18.96
C GLU A 168 -1.84 8.60 20.16
N HIS A 169 -0.49 8.59 20.14
CA HIS A 169 0.39 9.05 21.20
C HIS A 169 1.26 10.23 20.74
N GLU A 170 0.62 11.35 20.37
CA GLU A 170 1.33 12.54 19.90
C GLU A 170 2.20 13.19 20.99
N PHE A 171 3.39 13.67 20.62
CA PHE A 171 4.33 14.39 21.47
C PHE A 171 5.08 15.46 20.66
N GLU A 172 5.71 16.41 21.36
CA GLU A 172 6.51 17.43 20.69
C GLU A 172 7.72 16.80 19.99
N GLY A 173 7.84 17.05 18.70
CA GLY A 173 8.89 16.46 17.85
C GLY A 173 8.55 15.10 17.24
N VAL A 174 7.28 14.67 17.32
CA VAL A 174 6.81 13.44 16.68
C VAL A 174 7.18 13.41 15.19
N LYS A 175 7.73 12.27 14.73
CA LYS A 175 8.10 12.03 13.33
C LYS A 175 7.70 10.62 12.92
N LYS A 176 7.30 10.44 11.67
CA LYS A 176 7.04 9.11 11.09
C LYS A 176 8.29 8.22 11.12
N VAL A 177 9.46 8.84 10.92
CA VAL A 177 10.77 8.17 10.89
C VAL A 177 11.80 9.09 11.53
N PHE A 178 12.60 8.57 12.45
CA PHE A 178 13.77 9.23 13.03
C PHE A 178 15.02 8.74 12.29
N ILE A 179 15.83 9.67 11.78
CA ILE A 179 17.16 9.38 11.25
C ILE A 179 18.17 9.95 12.23
N CYS A 180 18.85 9.09 12.97
CA CYS A 180 19.73 9.42 14.07
C CYS A 180 21.19 9.29 13.62
N GLN A 181 21.96 10.36 13.69
CA GLN A 181 23.35 10.38 13.25
C GLN A 181 24.29 9.79 14.31
N THR A 182 23.86 9.75 15.56
CA THR A 182 24.65 9.23 16.70
C THR A 182 23.80 8.30 17.54
N TRP A 183 24.48 7.56 18.42
CA TRP A 183 23.83 6.69 19.40
C TRP A 183 22.98 7.49 20.40
N GLU A 184 23.48 8.65 20.84
CA GLU A 184 22.79 9.55 21.75
C GLU A 184 21.48 10.10 21.14
N GLU A 185 21.49 10.44 19.85
CA GLU A 185 20.29 10.86 19.15
C GLU A 185 19.25 9.73 19.07
N LEU A 186 19.72 8.47 18.85
CA LEU A 186 18.83 7.31 18.84
C LEU A 186 18.18 7.11 20.22
N LEU A 187 18.97 7.07 21.28
CA LEU A 187 18.44 6.91 22.65
C LEU A 187 17.45 8.01 22.99
N HIS A 188 17.78 9.26 22.66
CA HIS A 188 16.86 10.38 22.90
C HIS A 188 15.53 10.24 22.14
N ALA A 189 15.56 9.77 20.88
CA ALA A 189 14.34 9.51 20.11
C ALA A 189 13.48 8.41 20.75
N LEU A 190 14.11 7.31 21.20
CA LEU A 190 13.41 6.24 21.90
C LEU A 190 12.79 6.71 23.21
N ASP A 191 13.53 7.49 24.01
CA ASP A 191 13.02 8.05 25.27
C ASP A 191 11.78 8.94 25.03
N LEU A 192 11.81 9.80 24.01
CA LEU A 192 10.66 10.64 23.64
C LEU A 192 9.43 9.81 23.27
N VAL A 193 9.63 8.77 22.44
CA VAL A 193 8.54 7.90 22.01
C VAL A 193 7.90 7.18 23.20
N TYR A 194 8.69 6.54 24.06
CA TYR A 194 8.12 5.79 25.17
C TYR A 194 7.61 6.69 26.30
N ALA A 195 8.15 7.91 26.46
CA ALA A 195 7.59 8.91 27.37
C ALA A 195 6.19 9.37 26.96
N SER A 196 5.81 9.26 25.69
CA SER A 196 4.45 9.56 25.21
C SER A 196 3.42 8.48 25.58
N GLY A 197 3.88 7.33 26.09
CA GLY A 197 3.03 6.19 26.41
C GLY A 197 2.81 5.22 25.24
N TYR A 198 3.58 5.34 24.16
CA TYR A 198 3.48 4.39 23.03
C TYR A 198 3.70 2.95 23.52
N PRO A 199 2.73 2.02 23.27
CA PRO A 199 2.70 0.72 23.94
C PRO A 199 3.44 -0.41 23.22
N ASP A 200 3.87 -0.19 21.97
CA ASP A 200 4.41 -1.23 21.11
C ASP A 200 5.91 -1.06 20.84
N HIS A 201 6.49 -1.91 20.03
CA HIS A 201 7.91 -1.93 19.72
C HIS A 201 8.34 -0.81 18.76
N MET A 202 9.61 -0.44 18.87
CA MET A 202 10.29 0.38 17.85
C MET A 202 11.17 -0.51 16.96
N VAL A 203 11.07 -0.30 15.67
CA VAL A 203 11.94 -0.95 14.66
C VAL A 203 13.13 -0.05 14.42
N ILE A 204 14.32 -0.50 14.81
CA ILE A 204 15.58 0.18 14.54
C ILE A 204 16.25 -0.51 13.36
N GLN A 205 16.66 0.26 12.35
CA GLN A 205 17.24 -0.28 11.11
C GLN A 205 18.53 0.43 10.75
N GLU A 206 19.37 -0.28 9.99
CA GLU A 206 20.48 0.36 9.29
C GLU A 206 19.95 1.36 8.26
N PHE A 207 20.67 2.46 8.10
CA PHE A 207 20.38 3.43 7.06
C PHE A 207 20.91 2.91 5.71
N ILE A 208 20.02 2.79 4.72
CA ILE A 208 20.44 2.47 3.35
C ILE A 208 20.75 3.80 2.63
N PRO A 209 22.01 4.03 2.22
CA PRO A 209 22.40 5.29 1.56
C PRO A 209 21.79 5.42 0.17
N GLY A 210 21.83 6.62 -0.36
CA GLY A 210 21.32 6.99 -1.68
C GLY A 210 20.13 7.93 -1.60
N ASP A 211 19.97 8.75 -2.63
CA ASP A 211 18.85 9.69 -2.81
C ASP A 211 17.58 8.99 -3.34
N ASP A 212 16.59 9.76 -3.78
CA ASP A 212 15.32 9.28 -4.30
C ASP A 212 15.51 8.27 -5.45
N THR A 213 16.55 8.44 -6.26
CA THR A 213 16.81 7.57 -7.43
C THR A 213 17.23 6.15 -7.06
N TYR A 214 17.52 5.89 -5.80
CA TYR A 214 17.76 4.54 -5.28
C TYR A 214 16.46 3.83 -4.88
N MET A 215 15.35 4.57 -4.77
CA MET A 215 14.04 4.01 -4.46
C MET A 215 13.42 3.29 -5.65
N ARG A 216 12.69 2.25 -5.34
CA ARG A 216 11.86 1.46 -6.25
C ARG A 216 10.49 1.25 -5.64
N VAL A 217 9.51 1.16 -6.48
CA VAL A 217 8.15 0.76 -6.11
C VAL A 217 7.75 -0.44 -6.95
N MET A 218 7.16 -1.46 -6.33
CA MET A 218 6.71 -2.64 -7.05
C MET A 218 5.24 -2.91 -6.77
N THR A 219 4.41 -2.72 -7.77
CA THR A 219 2.98 -3.04 -7.69
C THR A 219 2.73 -4.41 -8.32
N ASN A 220 2.04 -5.28 -7.58
CA ASN A 220 1.64 -6.60 -8.04
C ASN A 220 0.13 -6.76 -7.95
N TYR A 221 -0.41 -7.72 -8.69
CA TYR A 221 -1.77 -8.20 -8.59
C TYR A 221 -1.81 -9.71 -8.50
N SER A 222 -2.42 -10.24 -7.42
CA SER A 222 -2.72 -11.66 -7.25
C SER A 222 -4.22 -11.89 -7.48
N ASP A 223 -4.56 -12.90 -8.27
CA ASP A 223 -5.94 -13.22 -8.60
C ASP A 223 -6.71 -13.84 -7.42
N ARG A 224 -7.98 -14.15 -7.64
CA ARG A 224 -8.87 -14.78 -6.65
C ARG A 224 -8.39 -16.15 -6.14
N SER A 225 -7.47 -16.79 -6.85
CA SER A 225 -6.86 -18.08 -6.46
C SER A 225 -5.52 -17.93 -5.74
N GLY A 226 -5.06 -16.69 -5.51
CA GLY A 226 -3.77 -16.40 -4.88
C GLY A 226 -2.58 -16.48 -5.84
N GLN A 227 -2.81 -16.59 -7.15
CA GLN A 227 -1.74 -16.62 -8.13
C GLN A 227 -1.38 -15.20 -8.57
N VAL A 228 -0.10 -14.87 -8.55
CA VAL A 228 0.39 -13.57 -9.03
C VAL A 228 0.20 -13.49 -10.55
N LYS A 229 -0.47 -12.45 -11.02
CA LYS A 229 -0.79 -12.22 -12.44
C LYS A 229 -0.12 -11.01 -13.04
N LEU A 230 0.27 -10.04 -12.21
CA LEU A 230 1.02 -8.87 -12.64
C LEU A 230 2.13 -8.57 -11.66
N MET A 231 3.31 -8.24 -12.19
CA MET A 231 4.42 -7.62 -11.47
C MET A 231 4.94 -6.43 -12.28
N CYS A 232 4.92 -5.25 -11.67
CA CYS A 232 5.33 -4.00 -12.31
C CYS A 232 6.29 -3.24 -11.40
N LEU A 233 7.53 -3.08 -11.86
CA LEU A 233 8.57 -2.33 -11.14
C LEU A 233 8.66 -0.91 -11.67
N GLY A 234 8.69 0.06 -10.76
CA GLY A 234 8.93 1.45 -11.03
C GLY A 234 10.22 1.93 -10.35
N HIS A 235 11.07 2.59 -11.13
CA HIS A 235 12.23 3.33 -10.65
C HIS A 235 11.78 4.74 -10.26
N VAL A 236 11.90 5.09 -9.00
CA VAL A 236 11.57 6.42 -8.50
C VAL A 236 12.68 7.38 -8.91
N LEU A 237 12.32 8.45 -9.60
CA LEU A 237 13.25 9.49 -10.01
C LEU A 237 13.14 10.73 -9.10
N LEU A 238 11.99 10.90 -8.45
CA LEU A 238 11.72 12.00 -7.52
C LEU A 238 10.63 11.58 -6.53
N GLU A 239 10.83 11.90 -5.25
CA GLU A 239 9.82 11.86 -4.20
C GLU A 239 9.23 13.26 -3.92
N GLU A 240 8.12 13.33 -3.22
CA GLU A 240 7.59 14.59 -2.70
C GLU A 240 8.37 15.02 -1.47
N HIS A 241 8.94 16.23 -1.50
CA HIS A 241 9.71 16.80 -0.38
C HIS A 241 8.91 17.79 0.48
N SER A 242 7.58 17.88 0.27
CA SER A 242 6.71 18.66 1.16
C SER A 242 6.53 17.96 2.51
N PRO A 243 6.29 18.67 3.63
CA PRO A 243 6.18 18.06 4.95
C PRO A 243 5.14 16.93 5.06
N HIS A 244 4.03 17.03 4.33
CA HIS A 244 2.97 16.02 4.29
C HIS A 244 3.11 15.02 3.14
N GLY A 245 4.04 15.25 2.23
CA GLY A 245 4.27 14.43 1.04
C GLY A 245 5.46 13.48 1.14
N ILE A 246 6.30 13.62 2.14
CA ILE A 246 7.52 12.79 2.29
C ILE A 246 7.20 11.31 2.23
N GLY A 247 7.92 10.58 1.37
CA GLY A 247 7.73 9.15 1.10
C GLY A 247 6.69 8.84 0.02
N ASN A 248 6.07 9.87 -0.61
CA ASN A 248 5.25 9.67 -1.80
C ASN A 248 6.10 9.87 -3.06
N HIS A 249 5.93 8.99 -4.03
CA HIS A 249 6.63 9.10 -5.30
C HIS A 249 5.95 10.12 -6.22
N ALA A 250 6.75 11.05 -6.77
CA ALA A 250 6.28 12.12 -7.67
C ALA A 250 6.61 11.83 -9.14
N VAL A 251 7.72 11.13 -9.42
CA VAL A 251 8.11 10.72 -10.77
C VAL A 251 8.62 9.29 -10.76
N ILE A 252 8.02 8.44 -11.59
CA ILE A 252 8.36 7.03 -11.71
C ILE A 252 8.61 6.67 -13.17
N LEU A 253 9.73 5.99 -13.43
CA LEU A 253 10.06 5.36 -14.71
C LEU A 253 9.91 3.86 -14.57
N ASN A 254 9.05 3.23 -15.38
CA ASN A 254 8.97 1.78 -15.41
C ASN A 254 10.30 1.17 -15.87
N GLU A 255 10.71 0.11 -15.19
CA GLU A 255 11.88 -0.69 -15.55
C GLU A 255 11.58 -2.20 -15.44
N PRO A 256 12.35 -3.06 -16.13
CA PRO A 256 12.23 -4.50 -15.97
C PRO A 256 12.45 -4.93 -14.52
N CYS A 257 11.64 -5.88 -14.04
CA CYS A 257 11.83 -6.45 -12.71
C CYS A 257 13.20 -7.12 -12.58
N GLY A 258 13.84 -6.90 -11.43
CA GLY A 258 15.12 -7.52 -11.10
C GLY A 258 14.99 -9.01 -10.74
N PRO A 259 16.11 -9.66 -10.40
CA PRO A 259 16.17 -11.09 -10.08
C PRO A 259 15.37 -11.46 -8.81
N PHE A 260 14.97 -10.48 -8.01
CA PHE A 260 14.12 -10.68 -6.83
C PHE A 260 12.66 -10.98 -7.16
N ALA A 261 12.22 -10.76 -8.41
CA ALA A 261 10.80 -10.89 -8.80
C ALA A 261 10.24 -12.30 -8.49
N GLU A 262 10.98 -13.36 -8.79
CA GLU A 262 10.55 -14.73 -8.50
C GLU A 262 10.41 -15.00 -6.99
N LYS A 263 11.26 -14.42 -6.15
CA LYS A 263 11.13 -14.52 -4.69
C LYS A 263 9.86 -13.84 -4.19
N ILE A 264 9.58 -12.63 -4.70
CA ILE A 264 8.37 -11.89 -4.32
C ILE A 264 7.11 -12.62 -4.83
N ARG A 265 7.16 -13.17 -6.03
CA ARG A 265 6.08 -14.00 -6.54
C ARG A 265 5.82 -15.20 -5.62
N ALA A 266 6.86 -15.97 -5.33
CA ALA A 266 6.77 -17.14 -4.45
C ALA A 266 6.26 -16.75 -3.05
N PHE A 267 6.75 -15.64 -2.49
CA PHE A 267 6.28 -15.11 -1.21
C PHE A 267 4.78 -14.81 -1.22
N LEU A 268 4.29 -14.04 -2.21
CA LEU A 268 2.87 -13.68 -2.29
C LEU A 268 1.97 -14.91 -2.51
N GLU A 269 2.42 -15.86 -3.34
CA GLU A 269 1.67 -17.11 -3.59
C GLU A 269 1.65 -18.02 -2.37
N ASP A 270 2.75 -18.11 -1.62
CA ASP A 270 2.88 -18.96 -0.41
C ASP A 270 2.00 -18.46 0.75
N ILE A 271 1.94 -17.15 0.96
CA ILE A 271 1.07 -16.56 1.99
C ILE A 271 -0.41 -16.47 1.55
N GLY A 272 -0.75 -16.93 0.35
CA GLY A 272 -2.12 -16.87 -0.19
C GLY A 272 -2.62 -15.45 -0.45
N TYR A 273 -1.72 -14.55 -0.87
CA TYR A 273 -2.07 -13.14 -1.10
C TYR A 273 -3.07 -12.99 -2.25
N VAL A 274 -4.06 -12.14 -2.10
CA VAL A 274 -5.04 -11.80 -3.15
C VAL A 274 -5.23 -10.28 -3.26
N GLY A 275 -5.44 -9.79 -4.49
CA GLY A 275 -5.60 -8.37 -4.78
C GLY A 275 -4.28 -7.67 -5.05
N PHE A 276 -4.27 -6.35 -4.90
CA PHE A 276 -3.07 -5.54 -5.12
C PHE A 276 -2.15 -5.56 -3.91
N SER A 277 -0.84 -5.67 -4.15
CA SER A 277 0.22 -5.36 -3.21
C SER A 277 1.17 -4.34 -3.82
N ASN A 278 1.75 -3.49 -2.96
CA ASN A 278 2.71 -2.47 -3.38
C ASN A 278 3.88 -2.44 -2.38
N PHE A 279 5.08 -2.75 -2.86
CA PHE A 279 6.29 -2.75 -2.04
C PHE A 279 7.08 -1.48 -2.24
N ASP A 280 7.58 -0.93 -1.14
CA ASP A 280 8.58 0.13 -1.13
C ASP A 280 9.96 -0.51 -0.95
N ILE A 281 10.87 -0.22 -1.89
CA ILE A 281 12.14 -0.93 -2.04
C ILE A 281 13.24 0.10 -2.22
N LYS A 282 14.42 -0.14 -1.67
CA LYS A 282 15.61 0.66 -1.96
C LYS A 282 16.75 -0.22 -2.47
N TYR A 283 17.40 0.21 -3.54
CA TYR A 283 18.62 -0.42 -4.02
C TYR A 283 19.79 0.00 -3.14
N ASP A 284 20.43 -0.98 -2.53
CA ASP A 284 21.63 -0.77 -1.72
C ASP A 284 22.88 -0.99 -2.58
N GLN A 285 23.56 0.09 -2.94
CA GLN A 285 24.77 0.01 -3.75
C GLN A 285 25.96 -0.61 -3.01
N ARG A 286 25.90 -0.76 -1.67
CA ARG A 286 26.99 -1.35 -0.87
C ARG A 286 27.14 -2.84 -1.13
N ASP A 287 26.02 -3.55 -1.35
CA ASP A 287 25.97 -5.00 -1.58
C ASP A 287 25.29 -5.38 -2.91
N GLY A 288 24.77 -4.42 -3.66
CA GLY A 288 24.07 -4.64 -4.93
C GLY A 288 22.68 -5.24 -4.80
N LYS A 289 22.06 -5.16 -3.61
CA LYS A 289 20.78 -5.79 -3.32
C LYS A 289 19.63 -4.78 -3.26
N TYR A 290 18.43 -5.29 -3.47
CA TYR A 290 17.19 -4.57 -3.28
C TYR A 290 16.63 -4.86 -1.89
N LYS A 291 16.54 -3.84 -1.04
CA LYS A 291 16.05 -3.95 0.35
C LYS A 291 14.60 -3.54 0.42
N PHE A 292 13.75 -4.46 0.88
CA PHE A 292 12.31 -4.25 1.01
C PHE A 292 11.98 -3.60 2.35
N PHE A 293 11.30 -2.45 2.33
CA PHE A 293 11.00 -1.67 3.53
C PHE A 293 9.64 -1.96 4.11
N GLU A 294 8.63 -2.12 3.25
CA GLU A 294 7.26 -2.43 3.65
C GLU A 294 6.44 -2.97 2.48
N ILE A 295 5.32 -3.59 2.81
CA ILE A 295 4.25 -3.94 1.90
C ILE A 295 3.01 -3.12 2.22
N ASN A 296 2.49 -2.42 1.22
CA ASN A 296 1.18 -1.80 1.28
C ASN A 296 0.18 -2.77 0.65
N CYS A 297 -0.84 -3.22 1.41
CA CYS A 297 -1.81 -4.23 0.95
C CYS A 297 -2.88 -3.65 0.02
N ARG A 298 -2.46 -2.83 -0.91
CA ARG A 298 -3.27 -2.10 -1.89
C ARG A 298 -2.43 -1.70 -3.11
N GLN A 299 -3.10 -1.17 -4.15
CA GLN A 299 -2.43 -0.39 -5.19
C GLN A 299 -1.77 0.86 -4.56
N GLY A 300 -0.59 1.21 -5.02
CA GLY A 300 0.15 2.39 -4.53
C GLY A 300 -0.59 3.71 -4.83
N ARG A 301 -0.24 4.79 -4.11
CA ARG A 301 -0.76 6.13 -4.40
C ARG A 301 -0.44 6.56 -5.84
N SER A 302 0.71 6.16 -6.34
CA SER A 302 1.20 6.40 -7.70
C SER A 302 0.77 5.32 -8.73
N ASN A 303 -0.21 4.46 -8.41
CA ASN A 303 -0.58 3.25 -9.17
C ASN A 303 -0.79 3.45 -10.69
N TYR A 304 -1.05 4.68 -11.12
CA TYR A 304 -1.29 4.93 -12.55
C TYR A 304 -0.05 4.65 -13.42
N TYR A 305 1.15 4.56 -12.83
CA TYR A 305 2.34 4.14 -13.59
C TYR A 305 2.19 2.74 -14.20
N VAL A 306 1.43 1.86 -13.53
CA VAL A 306 1.08 0.52 -14.03
C VAL A 306 0.13 0.61 -15.22
N THR A 307 -0.93 1.42 -15.11
CA THR A 307 -1.86 1.67 -16.23
C THR A 307 -1.15 2.34 -17.40
N GLY A 308 -0.27 3.30 -17.11
CA GLY A 308 0.53 4.02 -18.11
C GLY A 308 1.52 3.14 -18.87
N SER A 309 1.95 2.02 -18.28
CA SER A 309 2.78 1.00 -18.97
C SER A 309 1.98 0.02 -19.84
N GLY A 310 0.68 0.26 -20.04
CA GLY A 310 -0.20 -0.59 -20.87
C GLY A 310 -0.99 -1.64 -20.09
N HIS A 311 -0.77 -1.78 -18.79
CA HIS A 311 -1.42 -2.77 -17.94
C HIS A 311 -2.46 -2.12 -17.02
N ASN A 312 -3.63 -1.86 -17.55
CA ASN A 312 -4.69 -1.15 -16.84
C ASN A 312 -5.19 -1.93 -15.61
N ILE A 313 -5.02 -1.35 -14.41
CA ILE A 313 -5.35 -2.00 -13.14
C ILE A 313 -6.85 -2.31 -13.00
N ALA A 314 -7.73 -1.53 -13.59
CA ALA A 314 -9.17 -1.79 -13.57
C ALA A 314 -9.53 -3.06 -14.37
N LYS A 315 -8.83 -3.32 -15.49
CA LYS A 315 -9.04 -4.54 -16.27
C LYS A 315 -8.68 -5.78 -15.47
N LEU A 316 -7.56 -5.77 -14.73
CA LEU A 316 -7.17 -6.90 -13.88
C LEU A 316 -8.28 -7.26 -12.90
N VAL A 317 -8.81 -6.27 -12.18
CA VAL A 317 -9.87 -6.49 -11.20
C VAL A 317 -11.17 -6.96 -11.85
N VAL A 318 -11.61 -6.31 -12.93
CA VAL A 318 -12.87 -6.66 -13.59
C VAL A 318 -12.79 -8.06 -14.22
N GLU A 319 -11.73 -8.35 -14.95
CA GLU A 319 -11.54 -9.63 -15.62
C GLU A 319 -11.45 -10.79 -14.61
N ASP A 320 -10.74 -10.61 -13.49
CA ASP A 320 -10.65 -11.60 -12.43
C ASP A 320 -11.93 -11.73 -11.62
N ARG A 321 -12.42 -10.63 -11.03
CA ARG A 321 -13.45 -10.67 -9.97
C ARG A 321 -14.88 -10.63 -10.49
N VAL A 322 -15.10 -10.11 -11.70
CA VAL A 322 -16.44 -9.95 -12.26
C VAL A 322 -16.66 -10.89 -13.45
N GLU A 323 -15.68 -10.99 -14.34
CA GLU A 323 -15.75 -11.86 -15.51
C GLU A 323 -15.25 -13.28 -15.25
N HIS A 324 -14.56 -13.50 -14.13
CA HIS A 324 -13.96 -14.76 -13.71
C HIS A 324 -13.04 -15.40 -14.75
N LYS A 325 -12.31 -14.56 -15.50
CA LYS A 325 -11.31 -14.99 -16.47
C LYS A 325 -10.04 -15.50 -15.79
N ASP A 326 -9.35 -16.41 -16.44
CA ASP A 326 -7.99 -16.76 -16.10
C ASP A 326 -7.06 -15.71 -16.71
N LEU A 327 -6.34 -14.98 -15.86
CA LEU A 327 -5.39 -13.96 -16.30
C LEU A 327 -4.05 -14.59 -16.63
N PRO A 328 -3.38 -14.15 -17.71
CA PRO A 328 -1.99 -14.52 -17.95
C PRO A 328 -1.09 -13.88 -16.87
N PHE A 329 0.05 -14.54 -16.62
CA PHE A 329 1.11 -13.91 -15.81
C PHE A 329 1.89 -12.89 -16.65
N ILE A 330 2.07 -11.69 -16.14
CA ILE A 330 2.74 -10.58 -16.82
C ILE A 330 3.79 -9.99 -15.89
N ILE A 331 5.03 -9.88 -16.38
CA ILE A 331 6.06 -9.01 -15.83
C ILE A 331 6.24 -7.86 -16.83
N THR A 332 6.05 -6.62 -16.38
CA THR A 332 6.14 -5.45 -17.27
C THR A 332 7.58 -5.25 -17.75
N GLN A 333 7.72 -4.98 -19.04
CA GLN A 333 9.01 -4.71 -19.71
C GLN A 333 9.03 -3.33 -20.37
N ASP A 334 7.87 -2.72 -20.52
CA ASP A 334 7.72 -1.44 -21.23
C ASP A 334 8.19 -0.27 -20.37
N LYS A 335 8.87 0.67 -21.04
CA LYS A 335 9.29 1.91 -20.39
C LYS A 335 8.19 2.96 -20.54
N SER A 336 7.66 3.42 -19.43
CA SER A 336 6.76 4.57 -19.38
C SER A 336 7.17 5.50 -18.24
N LEU A 337 6.95 6.79 -18.41
CA LEU A 337 7.21 7.80 -17.39
C LEU A 337 5.87 8.30 -16.83
N TRP A 338 5.69 8.14 -15.54
CA TRP A 338 4.59 8.72 -14.78
C TRP A 338 5.09 9.90 -13.94
N ARG A 339 4.28 10.98 -13.88
CA ARG A 339 4.55 12.19 -13.08
C ARG A 339 3.25 12.86 -12.65
#